data_0f715e509a91331fa8fa8e3292f4a1eb
#
_entry.id   0f715e509a91331fa8fa8e3292f4a1eb
#
_cell.length_a   1.000
_cell.length_b   1.000
_cell.length_c   1.000
_cell.angle_alpha   90.00
_cell.angle_beta   90.00
_cell.angle_gamma   90.00
#
_symmetry.space_group_name_H-M   'P 1'
#
loop_
_entity.id
_entity.type
_entity.pdbx_description
1 polymer ?
#
loop_
_entity_poly.entity_id
_entity_poly.type
_entity_poly.pdbx_seq_one_letter_code
_entity_poly.pdbx_strand_id
1 'polypeptide(L)'
;MTTERRTAVWYFDFISPFAYLQWRALDALAPVLTFEFRPILLAALLEHHGHKGPAEIPQKRRFSYRFVTWRAQQAGIPLRFPPAHPFNPLPALRLALALGCRAGA
;
A
#
# COMPACT_ATOMS: atom_id res chain seq x y z
N MET A 1 9.26 -27.28 19.61
CA MET A 1 10.19 -26.28 19.02
C MET A 1 9.46 -24.96 18.85
N THR A 2 9.92 -23.93 19.53
CA THR A 2 9.32 -22.62 19.42
C THR A 2 9.85 -21.93 18.17
N THR A 3 8.95 -21.56 17.27
CA THR A 3 9.32 -20.78 16.09
C THR A 3 9.22 -19.31 16.48
N GLU A 4 10.35 -18.62 16.55
CA GLU A 4 10.33 -17.19 16.78
C GLU A 4 9.78 -16.49 15.54
N ARG A 5 8.82 -15.61 15.76
CA ARG A 5 8.28 -14.77 14.71
C ARG A 5 9.24 -13.59 14.48
N ARG A 6 9.63 -13.39 13.22
CA ARG A 6 10.42 -12.24 12.83
C ARG A 6 9.52 -11.01 12.67
N THR A 7 10.11 -9.85 12.89
CA THR A 7 9.42 -8.58 12.67
C THR A 7 9.84 -8.03 11.33
N ALA A 8 8.83 -7.65 10.53
CA ALA A 8 9.05 -6.97 9.26
C ALA A 8 8.41 -5.58 9.34
N VAL A 9 9.12 -4.58 8.87
CA VAL A 9 8.57 -3.23 8.74
C VAL A 9 7.92 -3.12 7.39
N TRP A 10 6.63 -2.73 7.36
CA TRP A 10 5.88 -2.54 6.13
C TRP A 10 5.59 -1.06 5.95
N TYR A 11 6.30 -0.45 5.01
CA TYR A 11 6.08 0.93 4.63
C TYR A 11 4.96 1.01 3.61
N PHE A 12 4.01 1.91 3.81
CA PHE A 12 2.85 1.99 2.92
C PHE A 12 2.35 3.42 2.76
N ASP A 13 1.63 3.63 1.66
CA ASP A 13 0.88 4.85 1.39
C ASP A 13 -0.49 4.45 0.85
N PHE A 14 -1.53 5.21 1.23
CA PHE A 14 -2.89 4.95 0.79
C PHE A 14 -3.12 5.24 -0.69
N ILE A 15 -2.19 5.95 -1.33
CA ILE A 15 -2.31 6.27 -2.75
C ILE A 15 -2.05 5.07 -3.66
N SER A 16 -1.36 4.05 -3.16
CA SER A 16 -0.96 2.91 -3.98
C SER A 16 -2.01 1.79 -3.94
N PRO A 17 -2.65 1.46 -5.08
CA PRO A 17 -3.54 0.31 -5.13
C PRO A 17 -2.80 -1.01 -4.95
N PHE A 18 -1.52 -1.09 -5.33
CA PHE A 18 -0.70 -2.27 -5.08
C PHE A 18 -0.46 -2.48 -3.58
N ALA A 19 -0.27 -1.41 -2.82
CA ALA A 19 -0.16 -1.50 -1.37
C ALA A 19 -1.44 -2.04 -0.74
N TYR A 20 -2.60 -1.65 -1.24
CA TYR A 20 -3.87 -2.19 -0.80
C TYR A 20 -3.96 -3.71 -1.03
N LEU A 21 -3.60 -4.18 -2.21
CA LEU A 21 -3.61 -5.60 -2.51
C LEU A 21 -2.64 -6.37 -1.62
N GLN A 22 -1.44 -5.82 -1.41
CA GLN A 22 -0.44 -6.43 -0.54
C GLN A 22 -0.91 -6.49 0.90
N TRP A 23 -1.52 -5.41 1.39
CA TRP A 23 -2.06 -5.38 2.75
C TRP A 23 -3.03 -6.55 2.99
N ARG A 24 -3.90 -6.81 2.02
CA ARG A 24 -4.84 -7.93 2.10
C ARG A 24 -4.13 -9.29 2.14
N ALA A 25 -2.94 -9.38 1.55
CA ALA A 25 -2.14 -10.60 1.51
C ALA A 25 -1.27 -10.82 2.76
N LEU A 26 -1.07 -9.80 3.60
CA LEU A 26 -0.20 -9.90 4.77
C LEU A 26 -0.73 -10.90 5.82
N ASP A 27 -2.02 -11.09 5.90
CA ASP A 27 -2.62 -12.01 6.87
C ASP A 27 -2.11 -13.44 6.70
N ALA A 28 -1.82 -13.85 5.47
CA ALA A 28 -1.26 -15.18 5.19
C ALA A 28 0.12 -15.39 5.81
N LEU A 29 0.85 -14.30 6.08
CA LEU A 29 2.18 -14.34 6.68
C LEU A 29 2.17 -14.13 8.19
N ALA A 30 1.01 -13.80 8.77
CA ALA A 30 0.89 -13.54 10.20
C ALA A 30 1.41 -14.67 11.10
N PRO A 31 1.31 -15.97 10.73
CA PRO A 31 1.86 -17.05 11.56
C PRO A 31 3.38 -17.01 11.71
N VAL A 32 4.11 -16.44 10.75
CA VAL A 32 5.58 -16.42 10.73
C VAL A 32 6.17 -15.04 10.86
N LEU A 33 5.38 -13.98 10.64
CA LEU A 33 5.85 -12.60 10.68
C LEU A 33 4.95 -11.74 11.56
N THR A 34 5.58 -10.83 12.30
CA THR A 34 4.92 -9.71 12.95
C THR A 34 5.21 -8.47 12.14
N PHE A 35 4.18 -7.73 11.74
CA PHE A 35 4.36 -6.53 10.93
C PHE A 35 4.33 -5.28 11.80
N GLU A 36 5.29 -4.41 11.56
CA GLU A 36 5.28 -3.04 12.03
C GLU A 36 4.89 -2.15 10.86
N PHE A 37 3.74 -1.49 10.94
CA PHE A 37 3.21 -0.66 9.86
C PHE A 37 3.73 0.76 10.01
N ARG A 38 4.34 1.29 8.94
CA ARG A 38 4.86 2.66 8.90
C ARG A 38 4.32 3.39 7.69
N PRO A 39 3.42 4.36 7.89
CA PRO A 39 2.95 5.18 6.79
C PRO A 39 4.06 6.07 6.26
N ILE A 40 4.13 6.19 4.95
CA ILE A 40 5.08 7.07 4.25
C ILE A 40 4.33 7.88 3.22
N LEU A 41 4.88 9.05 2.88
CA LEU A 41 4.39 9.85 1.76
C LEU A 41 5.22 9.53 0.53
N LEU A 42 4.72 8.65 -0.33
CA LEU A 42 5.42 8.20 -1.53
C LEU A 42 5.78 9.37 -2.46
N ALA A 43 4.88 10.34 -2.60
CA ALA A 43 5.13 11.52 -3.44
C ALA A 43 6.39 12.28 -3.01
N ALA A 44 6.64 12.39 -1.70
CA ALA A 44 7.83 13.06 -1.20
C ALA A 44 9.10 12.27 -1.51
N LEU A 45 9.05 10.94 -1.44
CA LEU A 45 10.18 10.10 -1.83
C LEU A 45 10.48 10.21 -3.32
N LEU A 46 9.45 10.21 -4.15
CA LEU A 46 9.61 10.37 -5.60
C LEU A 46 10.23 11.73 -5.92
N GLU A 47 9.76 12.79 -5.29
CA GLU A 47 10.30 14.13 -5.48
C GLU A 47 11.76 14.20 -5.04
N HIS A 48 12.09 13.63 -3.90
CA HIS A 48 13.46 13.61 -3.38
C HIS A 48 14.43 12.96 -4.37
N HIS A 49 14.00 11.90 -5.04
CA HIS A 49 14.83 11.18 -6.01
C HIS A 49 14.69 11.68 -7.45
N GLY A 50 13.89 12.72 -7.69
CA GLY A 50 13.65 13.24 -9.03
C GLY A 50 12.88 12.29 -9.93
N HIS A 51 12.03 11.44 -9.36
CA HIS A 51 11.25 10.44 -10.09
C HIS A 51 9.79 10.82 -10.17
N LYS A 52 9.13 10.36 -11.24
CA LYS A 52 7.67 10.41 -11.37
C LYS A 52 7.07 9.03 -11.11
N GLY A 53 5.94 9.01 -10.40
CA GLY A 53 5.20 7.78 -10.22
C GLY A 53 4.47 7.35 -11.48
N PRO A 54 4.10 6.06 -11.60
CA PRO A 54 3.38 5.56 -12.79
C PRO A 54 2.07 6.30 -13.08
N ALA A 55 1.39 6.80 -12.03
CA ALA A 55 0.15 7.54 -12.19
C ALA A 55 0.33 8.91 -12.85
N GLU A 56 1.56 9.43 -12.90
CA GLU A 56 1.87 10.71 -13.52
C GLU A 56 2.26 10.57 -15.00
N ILE A 57 2.41 9.35 -15.49
CA ILE A 57 2.81 9.05 -16.87
C ILE A 57 1.63 8.35 -17.54
N PRO A 58 0.97 8.98 -18.55
CA PRO A 58 -0.31 8.48 -19.06
C PRO A 58 -0.34 7.02 -19.49
N GLN A 59 0.67 6.53 -20.20
CA GLN A 59 0.70 5.14 -20.65
C GLN A 59 0.91 4.18 -19.48
N LYS A 60 1.82 4.52 -18.55
CA LYS A 60 2.06 3.71 -17.35
C LYS A 60 0.87 3.72 -16.42
N ARG A 61 0.19 4.85 -16.30
CA ARG A 61 -1.03 4.99 -15.50
C ARG A 61 -2.11 4.03 -16.00
N ARG A 62 -2.36 4.02 -17.29
CA ARG A 62 -3.36 3.16 -17.91
C ARG A 62 -3.03 1.68 -17.70
N PHE A 63 -1.78 1.32 -17.95
CA PHE A 63 -1.32 -0.05 -17.74
C PHE A 63 -1.45 -0.46 -16.28
N SER A 64 -0.99 0.38 -15.35
CA SER A 64 -1.01 0.08 -13.92
C SER A 64 -2.43 -0.12 -13.40
N TYR A 65 -3.37 0.70 -13.84
CA TYR A 65 -4.77 0.56 -13.42
C TYR A 65 -5.39 -0.74 -13.94
N ARG A 66 -5.11 -1.11 -15.17
CA ARG A 66 -5.56 -2.39 -15.72
C ARG A 66 -4.93 -3.57 -15.02
N PHE A 67 -3.63 -3.48 -14.78
CA PHE A 67 -2.87 -4.53 -14.13
C PHE A 67 -3.37 -4.77 -12.70
N VAL A 68 -3.53 -3.72 -11.91
CA VAL A 68 -4.00 -3.86 -10.53
C VAL A 68 -5.44 -4.36 -10.47
N THR A 69 -6.27 -3.94 -11.40
CA THR A 69 -7.66 -4.45 -11.51
C THR A 69 -7.66 -5.93 -11.77
N TRP A 70 -6.84 -6.39 -12.71
CA TRP A 70 -6.71 -7.80 -13.03
C TRP A 70 -6.21 -8.60 -11.83
N ARG A 71 -5.18 -8.09 -11.15
CA ARG A 71 -4.64 -8.74 -9.95
C ARG A 71 -5.69 -8.86 -8.85
N ALA A 72 -6.45 -7.83 -8.64
CA ALA A 72 -7.53 -7.84 -7.65
C ALA A 72 -8.58 -8.90 -7.97
N GLN A 73 -8.96 -9.01 -9.25
CA GLN A 73 -9.92 -10.02 -9.69
C GLN A 73 -9.39 -11.42 -9.49
N GLN A 74 -8.12 -11.67 -9.82
CA GLN A 74 -7.48 -12.97 -9.63
C GLN A 74 -7.41 -13.37 -8.15
N ALA A 75 -7.22 -12.39 -7.27
CA ALA A 75 -7.12 -12.64 -5.83
C ALA A 75 -8.48 -12.60 -5.11
N GLY A 76 -9.56 -12.26 -5.81
CA GLY A 76 -10.88 -12.12 -5.20
C GLY A 76 -10.98 -10.94 -4.25
N ILE A 77 -10.19 -9.89 -4.45
CA ILE A 77 -10.14 -8.71 -3.59
C ILE A 77 -10.99 -7.60 -4.21
N PRO A 78 -11.98 -7.06 -3.47
CA PRO A 78 -12.74 -5.92 -3.96
C PRO A 78 -11.83 -4.71 -4.18
N LEU A 79 -11.87 -4.14 -5.37
CA LEU A 79 -11.11 -2.94 -5.69
C LEU A 79 -12.02 -1.93 -6.37
N ARG A 80 -12.03 -0.72 -5.82
CA ARG A 80 -12.73 0.41 -6.40
C ARG A 80 -11.81 1.62 -6.36
N PHE A 81 -11.58 2.23 -7.52
CA PHE A 81 -10.78 3.44 -7.58
C PHE A 81 -11.53 4.63 -7.00
N PRO A 82 -10.83 5.55 -6.31
CA PRO A 82 -11.44 6.81 -5.90
C PRO A 82 -11.80 7.66 -7.11
N PRO A 83 -12.72 8.64 -6.95
CA PRO A 83 -13.12 9.51 -8.06
C PRO A 83 -11.95 10.25 -8.72
N ALA A 84 -10.91 10.54 -7.94
CA ALA A 84 -9.68 11.16 -8.43
C ALA A 84 -8.47 10.36 -7.94
N HIS A 85 -7.54 10.06 -8.83
CA HIS A 85 -6.28 9.40 -8.51
C HIS A 85 -5.20 9.91 -9.47
N PRO A 86 -4.06 10.41 -9.00
CA PRO A 86 -3.66 10.47 -7.59
C PRO A 86 -4.46 11.50 -6.77
N PHE A 87 -4.48 11.32 -5.47
CA PHE A 87 -5.11 12.23 -4.51
C PHE A 87 -4.12 12.53 -3.39
N ASN A 88 -4.47 13.48 -2.50
CA ASN A 88 -3.63 13.79 -1.35
C ASN A 88 -3.88 12.79 -0.22
N PRO A 89 -2.92 11.89 0.07
CA PRO A 89 -3.11 10.87 1.10
C PRO A 89 -2.75 11.34 2.52
N LEU A 90 -2.26 12.57 2.70
CA LEU A 90 -1.78 13.05 4.00
C LEU A 90 -2.79 12.93 5.13
N PRO A 91 -4.08 13.32 4.94
CA PRO A 91 -5.04 13.18 6.03
C PRO A 91 -5.19 11.74 6.51
N ALA A 92 -5.24 10.78 5.58
CA ALA A 92 -5.35 9.36 5.93
C ALA A 92 -4.07 8.83 6.60
N LEU A 93 -2.89 9.23 6.12
CA LEU A 93 -1.62 8.85 6.72
C LEU A 93 -1.47 9.40 8.14
N ARG A 94 -1.88 10.63 8.38
CA ARG A 94 -1.87 11.24 9.71
C ARG A 94 -2.84 10.54 10.66
N LEU A 95 -4.01 10.17 10.15
CA LEU A 95 -4.97 9.41 10.94
C LEU A 95 -4.41 8.04 11.33
N ALA A 96 -3.77 7.35 10.40
CA ALA A 96 -3.13 6.07 10.67
C ALA A 96 -2.08 6.17 11.78
N LEU A 97 -1.25 7.23 11.76
CA LEU A 97 -0.29 7.48 12.82
C LEU A 97 -0.97 7.75 14.16
N ALA A 98 -2.03 8.55 14.16
CA ALA A 98 -2.76 8.89 15.38
C ALA A 98 -3.41 7.65 16.01
N LEU A 99 -3.84 6.70 15.20
CA LEU A 99 -4.43 5.44 15.67
C LEU A 99 -3.40 4.39 16.07
N GLY A 100 -2.11 4.71 15.99
CA GLY A 100 -1.02 3.81 16.36
C GLY A 100 -0.60 2.83 15.27
N CYS A 101 -1.25 2.84 14.13
CA CYS A 101 -0.85 2.15 12.89
C CYS A 101 -0.31 0.73 13.12
N ARG A 102 -1.10 -0.14 13.76
CA ARG A 102 -0.69 -1.51 14.07
C ARG A 102 -1.38 -2.52 13.17
N ALA A 103 -0.73 -3.69 13.04
CA ALA A 103 -1.33 -4.83 12.35
C ALA A 103 -2.68 -5.17 12.97
N GLY A 104 -3.73 -5.28 12.16
CA GLY A 104 -5.07 -5.59 12.62
C GLY A 104 -5.86 -4.41 13.17
N ALA A 105 -5.28 -3.22 13.15
CA ALA A 105 -5.98 -2.01 13.58
C ALA A 105 -6.83 -1.42 12.46
#